data_b6b6ede6c642b72233f4f4eaa410094e
#
_entry.id   b6b6ede6c642b72233f4f4eaa410094e
#
_cell.length_a   1.000
_cell.length_b   1.000
_cell.length_c   1.000
_cell.angle_alpha   90.00
_cell.angle_beta   90.00
_cell.angle_gamma   90.00
#
_symmetry.space_group_name_H-M   'P 1'
#
loop_
_entity.id
_entity.type
_entity.pdbx_description
1 polymer ?
#
loop_
_entity_poly.entity_id
_entity_poly.type
_entity_poly.pdbx_seq_one_letter_code
_entity_poly.pdbx_strand_id
1 'polypeptide(L)'
;MESQKIIKAGDILPANEALALIDIVSLEPPIEVPPIPKDAFAENISDAERNFLHSEIKRLKKERNALILAHNYMPSDIQDAADVVGDSLYLAQCGRDSSADVLVEAAVLFMNEILAIMKKPYQKVLAPDLGALCSLAAH
;
A
#
# COMPACT_ATOMS: atom_id res chain seq x y z
N MET A 1 -6.16 -28.01 21.59
CA MET A 1 -5.77 -26.61 21.30
C MET A 1 -4.26 -26.60 21.15
N GLU A 2 -3.76 -26.60 19.94
CA GLU A 2 -2.33 -26.42 19.70
C GLU A 2 -1.96 -24.96 19.99
N SER A 3 -0.99 -24.80 20.90
CA SER A 3 -0.45 -23.49 21.25
C SER A 3 0.26 -22.93 20.02
N GLN A 4 -0.20 -21.80 19.49
CA GLN A 4 0.50 -21.08 18.44
C GLN A 4 1.91 -20.75 18.93
N LYS A 5 2.92 -21.33 18.28
CA LYS A 5 4.33 -21.08 18.55
C LYS A 5 4.64 -19.63 18.15
N ILE A 6 4.90 -18.78 19.13
CA ILE A 6 5.31 -17.40 18.88
C ILE A 6 6.76 -17.41 18.40
N ILE A 7 6.97 -17.05 17.13
CA ILE A 7 8.31 -16.89 16.54
C ILE A 7 8.86 -15.54 16.98
N LYS A 8 10.02 -15.54 17.62
CA LYS A 8 10.72 -14.32 18.04
C LYS A 8 11.70 -13.86 16.96
N ALA A 9 11.93 -12.55 16.89
CA ALA A 9 12.95 -12.00 15.99
C ALA A 9 14.33 -12.61 16.32
N GLY A 10 14.94 -13.28 15.33
CA GLY A 10 16.22 -13.97 15.48
C GLY A 10 16.12 -15.50 15.50
N ASP A 11 14.91 -16.08 15.56
CA ASP A 11 14.73 -17.52 15.44
C ASP A 11 14.98 -17.95 13.99
N ILE A 12 15.87 -18.92 13.81
CA ILE A 12 16.09 -19.55 12.50
C ILE A 12 15.12 -20.71 12.40
N LEU A 13 14.13 -20.60 11.51
CA LEU A 13 13.21 -21.67 11.22
C LEU A 13 13.92 -22.79 10.44
N PRO A 14 13.69 -24.07 10.78
CA PRO A 14 14.12 -25.17 9.93
C PRO A 14 13.49 -25.04 8.52
N ALA A 15 14.24 -25.45 7.50
CA ALA A 15 13.84 -25.26 6.09
C ALA A 15 12.44 -25.81 5.75
N ASN A 16 12.02 -26.88 6.41
CA ASN A 16 10.68 -27.47 6.25
C ASN A 16 9.56 -26.59 6.84
N GLU A 17 9.82 -25.84 7.91
CA GLU A 17 8.84 -24.89 8.49
C GLU A 17 8.78 -23.60 7.66
N ALA A 18 9.91 -23.16 7.10
CA ALA A 18 9.94 -22.02 6.17
C ALA A 18 9.19 -22.31 4.85
N LEU A 19 9.33 -23.53 4.32
CA LEU A 19 8.60 -23.99 3.14
C LEU A 19 7.08 -24.07 3.38
N ALA A 20 6.65 -24.49 4.57
CA ALA A 20 5.23 -24.53 4.94
C ALA A 20 4.61 -23.12 5.02
N LEU A 21 5.38 -22.10 5.39
CA LEU A 21 4.94 -20.71 5.38
C LEU A 21 4.79 -20.15 3.94
N ILE A 22 5.64 -20.60 3.01
CA ILE A 22 5.56 -20.24 1.59
C ILE A 22 4.32 -20.86 0.94
N ASP A 23 3.96 -22.09 1.30
CA ASP A 23 2.76 -22.76 0.80
C ASP A 23 1.43 -22.08 1.24
N ILE A 24 1.42 -21.42 2.37
CA ILE A 24 0.25 -20.65 2.81
C ILE A 24 -0.01 -19.42 1.94
N VAL A 25 1.04 -18.78 1.43
CA VAL A 25 0.93 -17.61 0.52
C VAL A 25 0.47 -18.04 -0.88
N SER A 26 0.71 -19.28 -1.29
CA SER A 26 0.31 -19.80 -2.62
C SER A 26 -1.12 -20.33 -2.69
N LEU A 27 -1.88 -20.34 -1.58
CA LEU A 27 -3.26 -20.86 -1.52
C LEU A 27 -4.35 -19.83 -1.85
N GLU A 28 -4.01 -18.56 -1.99
CA GLU A 28 -4.96 -17.58 -2.49
C GLU A 28 -5.04 -17.68 -4.03
N PRO A 29 -6.25 -17.74 -4.61
CA PRO A 29 -6.37 -17.71 -6.05
C PRO A 29 -5.74 -16.41 -6.57
N PRO A 30 -5.05 -16.43 -7.73
CA PRO A 30 -4.47 -15.23 -8.29
C PRO A 30 -5.58 -14.19 -8.44
N ILE A 31 -5.34 -12.99 -7.91
CA ILE A 31 -6.27 -11.86 -8.05
C ILE A 31 -6.38 -11.60 -9.56
N GLU A 32 -7.58 -11.79 -10.13
CA GLU A 32 -7.85 -11.37 -11.49
C GLU A 32 -7.81 -9.85 -11.54
N VAL A 33 -6.68 -9.32 -12.01
CA VAL A 33 -6.53 -7.88 -12.21
C VAL A 33 -7.27 -7.51 -13.49
N PRO A 34 -8.27 -6.63 -13.40
CA PRO A 34 -8.95 -6.16 -14.60
C PRO A 34 -7.96 -5.48 -15.53
N PRO A 35 -8.11 -5.60 -16.86
CA PRO A 35 -7.23 -4.93 -17.80
C PRO A 35 -7.26 -3.42 -17.56
N ILE A 36 -6.08 -2.81 -17.45
CA ILE A 36 -5.94 -1.36 -17.30
C ILE A 36 -6.54 -0.69 -18.53
N PRO A 37 -7.54 0.18 -18.40
CA PRO A 37 -8.05 0.94 -19.53
C PRO A 37 -6.92 1.71 -20.21
N LYS A 38 -6.91 1.77 -21.55
CA LYS A 38 -5.86 2.46 -22.33
C LYS A 38 -5.77 3.96 -22.03
N ASP A 39 -6.82 4.52 -21.47
CA ASP A 39 -6.99 5.91 -21.04
C ASP A 39 -6.80 6.14 -19.53
N ALA A 40 -6.44 5.09 -18.77
CA ALA A 40 -6.17 5.19 -17.32
C ALA A 40 -5.02 6.17 -16.99
N PHE A 41 -4.22 6.55 -17.98
CA PHE A 41 -3.15 7.55 -17.88
C PHE A 41 -3.49 8.83 -18.64
N ALA A 42 -4.77 9.07 -18.94
CA ALA A 42 -5.19 10.30 -19.59
C ALA A 42 -4.94 11.49 -18.65
N GLU A 43 -3.83 12.16 -18.90
CA GLU A 43 -3.28 13.26 -18.10
C GLU A 43 -4.05 14.59 -18.20
N ASN A 44 -5.27 14.57 -18.72
CA ASN A 44 -5.97 15.79 -19.12
C ASN A 44 -7.06 16.23 -18.14
N ILE A 45 -6.73 16.30 -16.85
CA ILE A 45 -7.56 17.06 -15.91
C ILE A 45 -7.17 18.54 -16.00
N SER A 46 -8.19 19.42 -15.98
CA SER A 46 -7.96 20.86 -15.94
C SER A 46 -7.33 21.28 -14.61
N ASP A 47 -6.63 22.40 -14.58
CA ASP A 47 -6.08 22.95 -13.34
C ASP A 47 -7.17 23.23 -12.29
N ALA A 48 -8.36 23.65 -12.73
CA ALA A 48 -9.50 23.85 -11.82
C ALA A 48 -9.96 22.52 -11.17
N GLU A 49 -10.03 21.45 -11.95
CA GLU A 49 -10.40 20.12 -11.46
C GLU A 49 -9.31 19.56 -10.53
N ARG A 50 -8.03 19.69 -10.89
CA ARG A 50 -6.90 19.30 -10.04
C ARG A 50 -6.96 20.02 -8.70
N ASN A 51 -7.14 21.32 -8.68
CA ASN A 51 -7.24 22.11 -7.46
C ASN A 51 -8.45 21.69 -6.61
N PHE A 52 -9.57 21.40 -7.24
CA PHE A 52 -10.75 20.87 -6.56
C PHE A 52 -10.46 19.52 -5.89
N LEU A 53 -9.87 18.57 -6.64
CA LEU A 53 -9.53 17.25 -6.12
C LEU A 53 -8.53 17.33 -4.95
N HIS A 54 -7.49 18.15 -5.07
CA HIS A 54 -6.53 18.37 -3.98
C HIS A 54 -7.20 18.96 -2.73
N SER A 55 -8.15 19.88 -2.88
CA SER A 55 -8.88 20.45 -1.76
C SER A 55 -9.77 19.41 -1.07
N GLU A 56 -10.44 18.55 -1.83
CA GLU A 56 -11.28 17.46 -1.31
C GLU A 56 -10.45 16.37 -0.62
N ILE A 57 -9.30 15.99 -1.21
CA ILE A 57 -8.36 15.07 -0.58
C ILE A 57 -7.90 15.61 0.77
N LYS A 58 -7.52 16.89 0.83
CA LYS A 58 -7.09 17.54 2.06
C LYS A 58 -8.19 17.58 3.12
N ARG A 59 -9.44 17.80 2.71
CA ARG A 59 -10.60 17.79 3.59
C ARG A 59 -10.84 16.39 4.17
N LEU A 60 -10.91 15.38 3.28
CA LEU A 60 -11.15 13.98 3.67
C LEU A 60 -10.03 13.42 4.53
N LYS A 61 -8.78 13.76 4.21
CA LYS A 61 -7.61 13.36 5.00
C LYS A 61 -7.75 13.80 6.45
N LYS A 62 -8.16 15.05 6.67
CA LYS A 62 -8.37 15.59 8.01
C LYS A 62 -9.56 14.93 8.71
N GLU A 63 -10.68 14.77 7.99
CA GLU A 63 -11.91 14.16 8.51
C GLU A 63 -11.71 12.70 8.95
N ARG A 64 -10.92 11.95 8.18
CA ARG A 64 -10.68 10.52 8.41
C ARG A 64 -9.44 10.21 9.24
N ASN A 65 -8.73 11.22 9.73
CA ASN A 65 -7.41 11.04 10.35
C ASN A 65 -6.52 10.15 9.48
N ALA A 66 -6.36 10.53 8.21
CA ALA A 66 -5.64 9.74 7.22
C ALA A 66 -4.25 10.30 6.95
N LEU A 67 -3.29 9.40 6.72
CA LEU A 67 -1.95 9.68 6.23
C LEU A 67 -1.86 9.19 4.78
N ILE A 68 -1.43 10.06 3.87
CA ILE A 68 -1.22 9.73 2.47
C ILE A 68 0.27 9.54 2.21
N LEU A 69 0.62 8.38 1.73
CA LEU A 69 1.97 7.94 1.38
C LEU A 69 2.05 7.80 -0.15
N ALA A 70 3.07 8.33 -0.78
CA ALA A 70 3.28 8.17 -2.22
C ALA A 70 4.69 7.68 -2.53
N HIS A 71 4.79 6.69 -3.41
CA HIS A 71 6.09 6.23 -3.87
C HIS A 71 6.75 7.27 -4.78
N ASN A 72 8.09 7.32 -4.77
CA ASN A 72 8.90 8.24 -5.58
C ASN A 72 8.61 8.19 -7.09
N TYR A 73 8.05 7.09 -7.60
CA TYR A 73 7.73 6.92 -9.02
C TYR A 73 6.32 7.40 -9.39
N MET A 74 5.54 7.89 -8.42
CA MET A 74 4.23 8.44 -8.71
C MET A 74 4.34 9.78 -9.43
N PRO A 75 3.36 10.14 -10.30
CA PRO A 75 3.29 11.47 -10.90
C PRO A 75 3.30 12.58 -9.86
N SER A 76 3.80 13.76 -10.25
CA SER A 76 3.93 14.92 -9.36
C SER A 76 2.62 15.30 -8.67
N ASP A 77 1.50 15.26 -9.38
CA ASP A 77 0.18 15.56 -8.83
C ASP A 77 -0.20 14.66 -7.64
N ILE A 78 0.20 13.39 -7.69
CA ILE A 78 -0.02 12.43 -6.60
C ILE A 78 0.95 12.71 -5.45
N GLN A 79 2.22 13.00 -5.77
CA GLN A 79 3.20 13.35 -4.75
C GLN A 79 2.81 14.64 -4.01
N ASP A 80 2.25 15.63 -4.72
CA ASP A 80 1.79 16.89 -4.14
C ASP A 80 0.60 16.71 -3.19
N ALA A 81 -0.21 15.68 -3.39
CA ALA A 81 -1.30 15.32 -2.48
C ALA A 81 -0.85 14.51 -1.25
N ALA A 82 0.35 13.93 -1.29
CA ALA A 82 0.87 13.08 -0.23
C ALA A 82 1.46 13.86 0.95
N ASP A 83 1.43 13.22 2.13
CA ASP A 83 2.13 13.72 3.32
C ASP A 83 3.59 13.28 3.35
N VAL A 84 3.86 12.09 2.81
CA VAL A 84 5.19 11.48 2.77
C VAL A 84 5.42 10.91 1.39
N VAL A 85 6.59 11.22 0.83
CA VAL A 85 7.07 10.66 -0.45
C VAL A 85 8.37 9.92 -0.18
N GLY A 86 8.51 8.71 -0.70
CA GLY A 86 9.71 7.91 -0.45
C GLY A 86 9.73 6.57 -1.17
N ASP A 87 10.68 5.73 -0.77
CA ASP A 87 10.76 4.34 -1.21
C ASP A 87 9.85 3.42 -0.39
N SER A 88 9.70 2.19 -0.82
CA SER A 88 8.79 1.20 -0.23
C SER A 88 9.03 0.95 1.26
N LEU A 89 10.29 0.83 1.67
CA LEU A 89 10.63 0.56 3.07
C LEU A 89 10.37 1.78 3.96
N TYR A 90 10.76 2.95 3.49
CA TYR A 90 10.54 4.20 4.21
C TYR A 90 9.04 4.49 4.41
N LEU A 91 8.24 4.31 3.36
CA LEU A 91 6.78 4.49 3.45
C LEU A 91 6.13 3.52 4.43
N ALA A 92 6.51 2.24 4.40
CA ALA A 92 6.00 1.24 5.32
C ALA A 92 6.36 1.57 6.79
N GLN A 93 7.57 2.07 7.05
CA GLN A 93 7.99 2.52 8.38
C GLN A 93 7.19 3.75 8.83
N CYS A 94 7.03 4.76 7.97
CA CYS A 94 6.24 5.95 8.27
C CYS A 94 4.78 5.61 8.58
N GLY A 95 4.17 4.72 7.80
CA GLY A 95 2.80 4.26 8.05
C GLY A 95 2.66 3.53 9.38
N ARG A 96 3.55 2.58 9.67
CA ARG A 96 3.59 1.84 10.94
C ARG A 96 3.73 2.78 12.14
N ASP A 97 4.61 3.76 12.05
CA ASP A 97 4.96 4.63 13.18
C ASP A 97 3.95 5.77 13.37
N SER A 98 3.10 6.03 12.37
CA SER A 98 2.08 7.07 12.43
C SER A 98 0.97 6.75 13.45
N SER A 99 0.25 7.78 13.86
CA SER A 99 -0.99 7.66 14.67
C SER A 99 -2.27 7.78 13.84
N ALA A 100 -2.16 7.80 12.51
CA ALA A 100 -3.30 7.86 11.63
C ALA A 100 -4.17 6.60 11.72
N ASP A 101 -5.49 6.77 11.59
CA ASP A 101 -6.44 5.64 11.55
C ASP A 101 -6.50 5.00 10.16
N VAL A 102 -6.25 5.81 9.13
CA VAL A 102 -6.28 5.38 7.73
C VAL A 102 -4.94 5.69 7.08
N LEU A 103 -4.37 4.68 6.42
CA LEU A 103 -3.15 4.80 5.64
C LEU A 103 -3.53 4.63 4.17
N VAL A 104 -3.32 5.65 3.36
CA VAL A 104 -3.53 5.60 1.90
C VAL A 104 -2.18 5.54 1.24
N GLU A 105 -1.86 4.48 0.52
CA GLU A 105 -0.56 4.33 -0.13
C GLU A 105 -0.72 4.32 -1.65
N ALA A 106 -0.31 5.41 -2.28
CA ALA A 106 -0.21 5.53 -3.73
C ALA A 106 1.09 4.88 -4.21
N ALA A 107 1.01 3.59 -4.45
CA ALA A 107 2.12 2.72 -4.87
C ALA A 107 1.58 1.46 -5.55
N VAL A 108 2.47 0.59 -6.01
CA VAL A 108 2.07 -0.72 -6.54
C VAL A 108 1.52 -1.64 -5.44
N LEU A 109 0.67 -2.58 -5.82
CA LEU A 109 -0.12 -3.39 -4.89
C LEU A 109 0.72 -4.07 -3.80
N PHE A 110 1.85 -4.69 -4.13
CA PHE A 110 2.65 -5.41 -3.13
C PHE A 110 3.20 -4.49 -2.02
N MET A 111 3.39 -3.19 -2.28
CA MET A 111 3.80 -2.24 -1.24
C MET A 111 2.66 -1.99 -0.25
N ASN A 112 1.43 -1.88 -0.74
CA ASN A 112 0.24 -1.82 0.11
C ASN A 112 0.06 -3.07 0.97
N GLU A 113 0.42 -4.26 0.44
CA GLU A 113 0.41 -5.51 1.20
C GLU A 113 1.46 -5.50 2.32
N ILE A 114 2.67 -5.02 2.04
CA ILE A 114 3.72 -4.84 3.06
C ILE A 114 3.24 -3.89 4.15
N LEU A 115 2.68 -2.75 3.78
CA LEU A 115 2.12 -1.79 4.73
C LEU A 115 0.99 -2.43 5.56
N ALA A 116 0.13 -3.24 4.95
CA ALA A 116 -0.95 -3.96 5.63
C ALA A 116 -0.42 -4.98 6.66
N ILE A 117 0.74 -5.59 6.41
CA ILE A 117 1.40 -6.48 7.37
C ILE A 117 2.00 -5.68 8.54
N MET A 118 2.59 -4.52 8.25
CA MET A 118 3.33 -3.72 9.23
C MET A 118 2.45 -2.77 10.07
N LYS A 119 1.24 -2.47 9.61
CA LYS A 119 0.33 -1.53 10.27
C LYS A 119 -0.04 -1.95 11.70
N LYS A 120 -0.47 -0.99 12.49
CA LYS A 120 -1.08 -1.27 13.81
C LYS A 120 -2.48 -1.91 13.64
N PRO A 121 -2.96 -2.69 14.62
CA PRO A 121 -4.23 -3.41 14.51
C PRO A 121 -5.45 -2.53 14.20
N TYR A 122 -5.48 -1.30 14.68
CA TYR A 122 -6.59 -0.36 14.45
C TYR A 122 -6.52 0.37 13.11
N GLN A 123 -5.35 0.41 12.47
CA GLN A 123 -5.15 1.13 11.22
C GLN A 123 -5.79 0.38 10.03
N LYS A 124 -6.31 1.13 9.08
CA LYS A 124 -6.81 0.61 7.79
C LYS A 124 -5.87 1.05 6.68
N VAL A 125 -5.51 0.14 5.79
CA VAL A 125 -4.74 0.44 4.57
C VAL A 125 -5.68 0.50 3.39
N LEU A 126 -5.57 1.57 2.59
CA LEU A 126 -6.32 1.78 1.36
C LEU A 126 -5.32 1.88 0.19
N ALA A 127 -5.49 1.03 -0.80
CA ALA A 127 -4.81 1.13 -2.08
C ALA A 127 -5.74 1.89 -3.05
N PRO A 128 -5.34 3.03 -3.60
CA PRO A 128 -6.16 3.78 -4.54
C PRO A 128 -6.50 3.00 -5.81
N ASP A 129 -5.58 2.14 -6.25
CA ASP A 129 -5.73 1.29 -7.43
C ASP A 129 -5.15 -0.10 -7.17
N LEU A 130 -6.03 -1.09 -7.12
CA LEU A 130 -5.63 -2.50 -6.98
C LEU A 130 -5.01 -3.08 -8.25
N GLY A 131 -5.18 -2.42 -9.39
CA GLY A 131 -4.56 -2.76 -10.66
C GLY A 131 -3.14 -2.24 -10.83
N ALA A 132 -2.63 -1.44 -9.90
CA ALA A 132 -1.27 -0.93 -9.94
C ALA A 132 -0.25 -2.04 -9.62
N LEU A 133 0.19 -2.75 -10.65
CA LEU A 133 1.16 -3.84 -10.52
C LEU A 133 2.57 -3.38 -10.90
N CYS A 134 3.56 -3.97 -10.24
CA CYS A 134 4.95 -3.81 -10.62
C CYS A 134 5.28 -4.77 -11.78
N SER A 135 5.79 -4.25 -12.90
CA SER A 135 6.19 -5.07 -14.05
C SER A 135 7.28 -6.10 -13.74
N LEU A 136 8.08 -5.87 -12.69
CA LEU A 136 9.11 -6.80 -12.23
C LEU A 136 8.56 -7.91 -11.32
N ALA A 137 7.41 -7.69 -10.69
CA ALA A 137 6.78 -8.64 -9.76
C ALA A 137 5.61 -9.41 -10.39
N ALA A 138 5.19 -9.05 -11.61
CA ALA A 138 4.04 -9.62 -12.30
C ALA A 138 4.39 -10.83 -13.21
N HIS A 139 5.60 -11.38 -13.07
CA HIS A 139 6.10 -12.53 -13.86
C HIS A 139 6.29 -13.75 -12.99
#